data_827aaae165a7577530d2bcbac14fd289
#
_entry.id   827aaae165a7577530d2bcbac14fd289
#
_cell.length_a   1.000
_cell.length_b   1.000
_cell.length_c   1.000
_cell.angle_alpha   90.00
_cell.angle_beta   90.00
_cell.angle_gamma   90.00
#
_symmetry.space_group_name_H-M   'P 1'
#
loop_
_entity.id
_entity.type
_entity.pdbx_description
1 polymer ?
#
loop_
_entity_poly.entity_id
_entity_poly.type
_entity_poly.pdbx_seq_one_letter_code
_entity_poly.pdbx_strand_id
1 'polypeptide(L)'
;DTFVVWYTTTSGSSRSFNWSVDAGGTTNIDCNVAKSMASVVIPAGAAGTHTLNLARVAGSVYILGIQAYNSATKCVEVLNMGRSGGRASQATSSNTEPWDALNALSTLAPDLTVINLTINEWLNAGTTDAWKINMQQIINVAKTTGDVVLMAGVPSKINQAALAYQSSFAVAAGELAATNDIPFLDVFGRFGAQESLSALYTDDIHPNGAGYADMISPLYNLITQM
;
A
#
# COMPACT_ATOMS: atom_id res chain seq x y z
N ASP A 1 -18.54 -12.06 -8.61
CA ASP A 1 -19.88 -11.93 -8.06
C ASP A 1 -20.03 -10.74 -7.09
N THR A 2 -18.92 -10.11 -6.67
CA THR A 2 -18.95 -9.04 -5.66
C THR A 2 -17.98 -7.94 -6.01
N PHE A 3 -18.42 -6.68 -5.87
CA PHE A 3 -17.57 -5.50 -5.82
C PHE A 3 -17.62 -4.88 -4.43
N VAL A 4 -16.50 -4.29 -3.98
CA VAL A 4 -16.46 -3.36 -2.83
C VAL A 4 -15.89 -2.05 -3.31
N VAL A 5 -16.64 -0.97 -3.11
CA VAL A 5 -16.19 0.39 -3.45
C VAL A 5 -15.87 1.14 -2.18
N TRP A 6 -14.62 1.56 -2.03
CA TRP A 6 -14.15 2.41 -0.94
C TRP A 6 -14.22 3.87 -1.35
N TYR A 7 -14.80 4.71 -0.51
CA TYR A 7 -15.01 6.13 -0.79
C TYR A 7 -14.91 6.99 0.46
N THR A 8 -14.81 8.31 0.26
CA THR A 8 -14.82 9.26 1.38
C THR A 8 -16.19 9.83 1.63
N THR A 9 -16.51 10.04 2.90
CA THR A 9 -17.68 10.83 3.31
C THR A 9 -17.25 12.09 4.04
N THR A 10 -18.04 13.17 3.96
CA THR A 10 -17.87 14.37 4.77
C THR A 10 -19.15 15.20 4.74
N SER A 11 -19.56 15.71 5.90
CA SER A 11 -20.75 16.58 6.03
C SER A 11 -20.49 18.01 5.51
N GLY A 12 -21.54 18.76 5.27
CA GLY A 12 -21.50 20.21 5.01
C GLY A 12 -21.81 20.62 3.55
N SER A 13 -21.90 19.69 2.60
CA SER A 13 -22.36 19.97 1.24
C SER A 13 -22.89 18.71 0.59
N SER A 14 -23.87 18.86 -0.32
CA SER A 14 -24.43 17.72 -1.04
C SER A 14 -23.34 17.00 -1.84
N ARG A 15 -23.17 15.71 -1.58
CA ARG A 15 -22.20 14.81 -2.24
C ARG A 15 -22.81 13.44 -2.37
N SER A 16 -22.88 12.94 -3.58
CA SER A 16 -23.42 11.60 -3.82
C SER A 16 -22.95 11.04 -5.15
N PHE A 17 -22.97 9.74 -5.25
CA PHE A 17 -22.76 9.02 -6.50
C PHE A 17 -23.77 7.87 -6.62
N ASN A 18 -24.03 7.49 -7.86
CA ASN A 18 -24.79 6.30 -8.17
C ASN A 18 -23.83 5.16 -8.54
N TRP A 19 -24.24 3.94 -8.24
CA TRP A 19 -23.66 2.75 -8.82
C TRP A 19 -24.73 1.91 -9.52
N SER A 20 -24.31 1.15 -10.52
CA SER A 20 -25.06 0.05 -11.11
C SER A 20 -24.11 -1.04 -11.59
N VAL A 21 -24.63 -2.26 -11.71
CA VAL A 21 -23.89 -3.39 -12.31
C VAL A 21 -24.56 -3.73 -13.63
N ASP A 22 -23.75 -3.87 -14.69
CA ASP A 22 -24.20 -4.17 -16.05
C ASP A 22 -25.27 -3.16 -16.52
N ALA A 23 -26.40 -3.66 -17.00
CA ALA A 23 -27.57 -2.87 -17.38
C ALA A 23 -28.62 -2.77 -16.26
N GLY A 24 -28.24 -3.08 -15.01
CA GLY A 24 -29.14 -3.05 -13.86
C GLY A 24 -29.53 -1.65 -13.41
N GLY A 25 -30.48 -1.58 -12.48
CA GLY A 25 -30.92 -0.34 -11.87
C GLY A 25 -29.82 0.38 -11.10
N THR A 26 -29.93 1.70 -10.96
CA THR A 26 -29.00 2.53 -10.21
C THR A 26 -29.39 2.63 -8.74
N THR A 27 -28.38 2.59 -7.87
CA THR A 27 -28.52 2.86 -6.43
C THR A 27 -27.69 4.07 -6.06
N ASN A 28 -28.26 4.99 -5.29
CA ASN A 28 -27.58 6.20 -4.84
C ASN A 28 -26.87 5.97 -3.49
N ILE A 29 -25.66 6.52 -3.37
CA ILE A 29 -24.90 6.61 -2.13
C ILE A 29 -24.79 8.06 -1.74
N ASP A 30 -25.34 8.42 -0.58
CA ASP A 30 -25.15 9.73 0.02
C ASP A 30 -23.81 9.76 0.77
N CYS A 31 -22.91 10.65 0.33
CA CYS A 31 -21.61 10.89 0.96
C CYS A 31 -21.63 12.13 1.88
N ASN A 32 -22.78 12.80 2.04
CA ASN A 32 -22.94 13.96 2.91
C ASN A 32 -23.32 13.52 4.34
N VAL A 33 -22.48 12.70 4.92
CA VAL A 33 -22.61 12.20 6.29
C VAL A 33 -21.32 12.48 7.08
N ALA A 34 -21.22 12.03 8.32
CA ALA A 34 -20.03 12.20 9.13
C ALA A 34 -18.76 11.77 8.38
N LYS A 35 -17.68 12.53 8.55
CA LYS A 35 -16.40 12.29 7.88
C LYS A 35 -15.89 10.89 8.20
N SER A 36 -15.71 10.06 7.15
CA SER A 36 -15.13 8.72 7.27
C SER A 36 -14.54 8.21 5.95
N MET A 37 -13.74 7.17 6.03
CA MET A 37 -13.48 6.23 4.96
C MET A 37 -14.58 5.17 5.05
N ALA A 38 -15.40 5.06 4.03
CA ALA A 38 -16.56 4.17 3.99
C ALA A 38 -16.45 3.19 2.82
N SER A 39 -17.21 2.11 2.89
CA SER A 39 -17.32 1.16 1.79
C SER A 39 -18.77 0.76 1.54
N VAL A 40 -19.05 0.33 0.34
CA VAL A 40 -20.29 -0.33 -0.03
C VAL A 40 -19.98 -1.65 -0.72
N VAL A 41 -20.62 -2.72 -0.26
CA VAL A 41 -20.55 -4.04 -0.90
C VAL A 41 -21.68 -4.12 -1.93
N ILE A 42 -21.33 -4.43 -3.17
CA ILE A 42 -22.22 -4.43 -4.32
C ILE A 42 -22.26 -5.85 -4.89
N PRO A 43 -23.37 -6.58 -4.73
CA PRO A 43 -23.52 -7.89 -5.36
C PRO A 43 -23.66 -7.72 -6.87
N ALA A 44 -22.85 -8.48 -7.63
CA ALA A 44 -22.89 -8.48 -9.09
C ALA A 44 -23.72 -9.65 -9.69
N GLY A 45 -24.22 -10.54 -8.85
CA GLY A 45 -24.99 -11.70 -9.27
C GLY A 45 -24.15 -12.98 -9.33
N ALA A 46 -24.34 -13.82 -10.34
CA ALA A 46 -23.55 -15.03 -10.51
C ALA A 46 -22.09 -14.70 -10.85
N ALA A 47 -21.17 -15.61 -10.52
CA ALA A 47 -19.76 -15.42 -10.89
C ALA A 47 -19.61 -15.30 -12.42
N GLY A 48 -18.92 -14.26 -12.88
CA GLY A 48 -18.77 -13.98 -14.31
C GLY A 48 -18.09 -12.64 -14.58
N THR A 49 -18.13 -12.21 -15.81
CA THR A 49 -17.67 -10.86 -16.20
C THR A 49 -18.81 -9.87 -16.00
N HIS A 50 -18.56 -8.88 -15.15
CA HIS A 50 -19.51 -7.81 -14.85
C HIS A 50 -18.88 -6.44 -15.06
N THR A 51 -19.71 -5.44 -15.35
CA THR A 51 -19.31 -4.04 -15.46
C THR A 51 -19.91 -3.24 -14.30
N LEU A 52 -19.03 -2.70 -13.43
CA LEU A 52 -19.43 -1.75 -12.41
C LEU A 52 -19.43 -0.34 -13.01
N ASN A 53 -20.58 0.33 -12.97
CA ASN A 53 -20.72 1.72 -13.38
C ASN A 53 -20.80 2.60 -12.13
N LEU A 54 -19.98 3.64 -12.08
CA LEU A 54 -20.01 4.66 -11.03
C LEU A 54 -20.25 6.02 -11.68
N ALA A 55 -21.25 6.75 -11.23
CA ALA A 55 -21.60 8.05 -11.78
C ALA A 55 -21.78 9.08 -10.65
N ARG A 56 -21.02 10.17 -10.71
CA ARG A 56 -21.20 11.30 -9.79
C ARG A 56 -22.60 11.91 -9.99
N VAL A 57 -23.30 12.17 -8.88
CA VAL A 57 -24.60 12.84 -8.87
C VAL A 57 -24.45 14.27 -8.35
N ALA A 58 -23.81 14.46 -7.20
CA ALA A 58 -23.63 15.78 -6.60
C ALA A 58 -22.25 15.95 -5.96
N GLY A 59 -21.75 17.16 -5.96
CA GLY A 59 -20.51 17.56 -5.29
C GLY A 59 -19.27 16.80 -5.73
N SER A 60 -18.20 16.88 -4.96
CA SER A 60 -16.99 16.10 -5.17
C SER A 60 -17.06 14.81 -4.35
N VAL A 61 -16.91 13.68 -5.02
CA VAL A 61 -16.81 12.34 -4.42
C VAL A 61 -15.45 11.76 -4.75
N TYR A 62 -14.77 11.20 -3.78
CA TYR A 62 -13.47 10.55 -3.95
C TYR A 62 -13.62 9.05 -3.76
N ILE A 63 -13.36 8.30 -4.81
CA ILE A 63 -13.26 6.84 -4.78
C ILE A 63 -11.81 6.50 -4.44
N LEU A 64 -11.60 5.76 -3.36
CA LEU A 64 -10.30 5.39 -2.83
C LEU A 64 -9.78 4.07 -3.43
N GLY A 65 -10.70 3.16 -3.74
CA GLY A 65 -10.36 1.87 -4.33
C GLY A 65 -11.59 1.06 -4.68
N ILE A 66 -11.39 0.05 -5.51
CA ILE A 66 -12.42 -0.90 -5.90
C ILE A 66 -11.81 -2.30 -5.80
N GLN A 67 -12.50 -3.20 -5.09
CA GLN A 67 -12.20 -4.62 -5.04
C GLN A 67 -13.24 -5.36 -5.88
N ALA A 68 -12.83 -6.43 -6.56
CA ALA A 68 -13.70 -7.30 -7.33
C ALA A 68 -13.27 -8.74 -7.10
N TYR A 69 -14.16 -9.58 -6.61
CA TYR A 69 -13.83 -10.97 -6.30
C TYR A 69 -15.03 -11.90 -6.45
N ASN A 70 -14.75 -13.19 -6.44
CA ASN A 70 -15.75 -14.25 -6.34
C ASN A 70 -15.80 -14.75 -4.89
N SER A 71 -16.89 -14.47 -4.18
CA SER A 71 -17.08 -14.81 -2.77
C SER A 71 -17.04 -16.32 -2.48
N ALA A 72 -17.29 -17.16 -3.49
CA ALA A 72 -17.17 -18.62 -3.38
C ALA A 72 -15.74 -19.15 -3.53
N THR A 73 -14.78 -18.30 -3.89
CA THR A 73 -13.38 -18.68 -4.14
C THR A 73 -12.48 -18.05 -3.09
N LYS A 74 -11.68 -18.90 -2.42
CA LYS A 74 -10.61 -18.37 -1.56
C LYS A 74 -9.58 -17.68 -2.42
N CYS A 75 -9.26 -16.44 -2.10
CA CYS A 75 -8.26 -15.64 -2.81
C CYS A 75 -7.41 -14.83 -1.83
N VAL A 76 -6.25 -14.41 -2.30
CA VAL A 76 -5.44 -13.39 -1.65
C VAL A 76 -5.76 -12.06 -2.34
N GLU A 77 -6.21 -11.08 -1.58
CA GLU A 77 -6.42 -9.73 -2.08
C GLU A 77 -5.18 -8.89 -1.81
N VAL A 78 -4.69 -8.18 -2.82
CA VAL A 78 -3.56 -7.28 -2.69
C VAL A 78 -4.03 -5.84 -2.79
N LEU A 79 -3.92 -5.10 -1.68
CA LEU A 79 -4.24 -3.68 -1.60
C LEU A 79 -2.96 -2.86 -1.79
N ASN A 80 -2.85 -2.14 -2.89
CA ASN A 80 -1.72 -1.25 -3.12
C ASN A 80 -1.96 0.11 -2.44
N MET A 81 -1.32 0.35 -1.30
CA MET A 81 -1.30 1.64 -0.59
C MET A 81 -0.06 2.47 -0.93
N GLY A 82 0.73 2.06 -1.91
CA GLY A 82 1.93 2.77 -2.35
C GLY A 82 1.61 4.15 -2.93
N ARG A 83 2.43 5.13 -2.56
CA ARG A 83 2.38 6.49 -3.10
C ARG A 83 3.69 6.81 -3.82
N SER A 84 3.61 7.36 -5.02
CA SER A 84 4.80 7.83 -5.74
C SER A 84 5.56 8.87 -4.91
N GLY A 85 6.87 8.67 -4.74
CA GLY A 85 7.70 9.53 -3.90
C GLY A 85 7.41 9.41 -2.38
N GLY A 86 6.58 8.44 -1.95
CA GLY A 86 6.14 8.29 -0.57
C GLY A 86 7.29 8.03 0.41
N ARG A 87 7.23 8.69 1.57
CA ARG A 87 8.17 8.55 2.69
C ARG A 87 7.43 8.16 3.96
N ALA A 88 8.13 7.50 4.89
CA ALA A 88 7.58 7.15 6.20
C ALA A 88 7.09 8.40 6.96
N SER A 89 7.85 9.50 6.90
CA SER A 89 7.46 10.78 7.52
C SER A 89 6.16 11.35 6.95
N GLN A 90 5.86 11.13 5.68
CA GLN A 90 4.60 11.58 5.07
C GLN A 90 3.42 10.69 5.48
N ALA A 91 3.66 9.39 5.69
CA ALA A 91 2.63 8.48 6.17
C ALA A 91 2.22 8.79 7.63
N THR A 92 3.14 9.36 8.42
CA THR A 92 2.92 9.66 9.85
C THR A 92 2.60 11.12 10.15
N SER A 93 2.88 12.05 9.23
CA SER A 93 2.78 13.51 9.47
C SER A 93 1.35 14.04 9.56
N SER A 94 0.38 13.33 9.00
CA SER A 94 -1.02 13.70 9.04
C SER A 94 -1.87 12.45 9.31
N ASN A 95 -2.64 12.48 10.39
CA ASN A 95 -3.63 11.45 10.74
C ASN A 95 -4.93 12.12 11.16
N THR A 96 -5.26 13.25 10.52
CA THR A 96 -6.47 14.02 10.80
C THR A 96 -7.66 13.58 9.95
N GLU A 97 -7.35 12.99 8.79
CA GLU A 97 -8.35 12.50 7.86
C GLU A 97 -8.50 10.97 7.97
N PRO A 98 -9.72 10.43 7.89
CA PRO A 98 -9.94 8.98 7.95
C PRO A 98 -9.22 8.18 6.86
N TRP A 99 -8.85 8.82 5.76
CA TRP A 99 -8.11 8.23 4.63
C TRP A 99 -6.61 8.53 4.66
N ASP A 100 -6.09 9.21 5.69
CA ASP A 100 -4.64 9.31 5.91
C ASP A 100 -4.05 7.92 6.17
N ALA A 101 -2.79 7.72 5.81
CA ALA A 101 -2.22 6.38 5.65
C ALA A 101 -2.41 5.46 6.86
N LEU A 102 -2.19 5.95 8.09
CA LEU A 102 -2.35 5.12 9.30
C LEU A 102 -3.82 4.84 9.62
N ASN A 103 -4.70 5.82 9.42
CA ASN A 103 -6.14 5.65 9.63
C ASN A 103 -6.73 4.70 8.58
N ALA A 104 -6.32 4.83 7.32
CA ALA A 104 -6.72 3.93 6.24
C ALA A 104 -6.23 2.50 6.51
N LEU A 105 -5.00 2.33 6.97
CA LEU A 105 -4.45 1.02 7.35
C LEU A 105 -5.29 0.35 8.44
N SER A 106 -5.63 1.08 9.50
CA SER A 106 -6.52 0.60 10.56
C SER A 106 -7.92 0.23 10.05
N THR A 107 -8.46 1.02 9.10
CA THR A 107 -9.82 0.80 8.55
C THR A 107 -9.87 -0.40 7.60
N LEU A 108 -8.83 -0.57 6.78
CA LEU A 108 -8.70 -1.71 5.85
C LEU A 108 -8.41 -3.01 6.57
N ALA A 109 -7.74 -2.93 7.72
CA ALA A 109 -7.42 -4.06 8.62
C ALA A 109 -6.86 -5.28 7.87
N PRO A 110 -5.76 -5.16 7.11
CA PRO A 110 -5.20 -6.29 6.37
C PRO A 110 -4.65 -7.36 7.30
N ASP A 111 -4.76 -8.63 6.90
CA ASP A 111 -4.15 -9.76 7.61
C ASP A 111 -2.61 -9.74 7.54
N LEU A 112 -2.06 -9.13 6.49
CA LEU A 112 -0.62 -8.96 6.30
C LEU A 112 -0.31 -7.58 5.73
N THR A 113 0.61 -6.85 6.36
CA THR A 113 1.15 -5.59 5.84
C THR A 113 2.62 -5.75 5.46
N VAL A 114 2.94 -5.53 4.19
CA VAL A 114 4.33 -5.45 3.72
C VAL A 114 4.73 -3.98 3.60
N ILE A 115 5.76 -3.58 4.36
CA ILE A 115 6.20 -2.18 4.42
C ILE A 115 7.54 -2.04 3.68
N ASN A 116 7.55 -1.23 2.61
CA ASN A 116 8.74 -0.91 1.81
C ASN A 116 8.85 0.61 1.63
N LEU A 117 9.48 1.30 2.55
CA LEU A 117 9.62 2.77 2.59
C LEU A 117 11.06 3.17 2.93
N THR A 118 12.04 2.82 2.08
CA THR A 118 13.44 3.18 2.28
C THR A 118 13.99 4.13 1.20
N ILE A 119 13.65 3.87 -0.08
CA ILE A 119 14.26 4.55 -1.23
C ILE A 119 14.09 6.07 -1.17
N ASN A 120 12.88 6.55 -0.95
CA ASN A 120 12.61 7.99 -0.93
C ASN A 120 13.14 8.69 0.32
N GLU A 121 13.42 7.97 1.39
CA GLU A 121 14.05 8.56 2.58
C GLU A 121 15.47 9.01 2.29
N TRP A 122 16.33 8.13 1.77
CA TRP A 122 17.70 8.52 1.46
C TRP A 122 17.81 9.43 0.24
N LEU A 123 16.92 9.33 -0.75
CA LEU A 123 16.84 10.29 -1.87
C LEU A 123 16.57 11.73 -1.39
N ASN A 124 15.88 11.89 -0.26
CA ASN A 124 15.54 13.19 0.32
C ASN A 124 16.40 13.54 1.55
N ALA A 125 17.59 12.96 1.67
CA ALA A 125 18.54 13.20 2.75
C ALA A 125 17.97 12.99 4.16
N GLY A 126 17.04 12.03 4.32
CA GLY A 126 16.51 11.62 5.62
C GLY A 126 17.56 10.94 6.50
N THR A 127 17.39 10.97 7.81
CA THR A 127 18.25 10.22 8.74
C THR A 127 17.62 8.88 9.10
N THR A 128 18.43 7.86 9.37
CA THR A 128 17.94 6.55 9.81
C THR A 128 17.18 6.64 11.12
N ASP A 129 17.57 7.54 12.03
CA ASP A 129 16.88 7.72 13.31
C ASP A 129 15.48 8.31 13.14
N ALA A 130 15.33 9.38 12.35
CA ALA A 130 14.02 9.96 12.04
C ALA A 130 13.14 8.96 11.27
N TRP A 131 13.72 8.20 10.36
CA TRP A 131 13.04 7.15 9.63
C TRP A 131 12.54 6.03 10.56
N LYS A 132 13.39 5.51 11.47
CA LYS A 132 12.99 4.50 12.47
C LYS A 132 11.81 4.94 13.32
N ILE A 133 11.79 6.20 13.76
CA ILE A 133 10.67 6.76 14.55
C ILE A 133 9.36 6.69 13.75
N ASN A 134 9.37 7.10 12.50
CA ASN A 134 8.18 7.08 11.65
C ASN A 134 7.76 5.63 11.31
N MET A 135 8.72 4.78 10.96
CA MET A 135 8.46 3.37 10.67
C MET A 135 7.87 2.63 11.88
N GLN A 136 8.33 2.92 13.09
CA GLN A 136 7.78 2.34 14.31
C GLN A 136 6.30 2.67 14.47
N GLN A 137 5.87 3.89 14.13
CA GLN A 137 4.45 4.24 14.17
C GLN A 137 3.63 3.42 13.16
N ILE A 138 4.14 3.24 11.94
CA ILE A 138 3.47 2.43 10.91
C ILE A 138 3.38 0.96 11.36
N ILE A 139 4.48 0.40 11.88
CA ILE A 139 4.54 -0.97 12.40
C ILE A 139 3.53 -1.16 13.55
N ASN A 140 3.47 -0.21 14.49
CA ASN A 140 2.55 -0.27 15.61
C ASN A 140 1.09 -0.35 15.14
N VAL A 141 0.71 0.45 14.16
CA VAL A 141 -0.65 0.41 13.59
C VAL A 141 -0.88 -0.88 12.83
N ALA A 142 0.05 -1.31 11.98
CA ALA A 142 -0.08 -2.55 11.20
C ALA A 142 -0.24 -3.78 12.11
N LYS A 143 0.50 -3.86 13.20
CA LYS A 143 0.40 -4.95 14.20
C LYS A 143 -0.94 -5.01 14.95
N THR A 144 -1.75 -3.97 14.88
CA THR A 144 -3.12 -4.02 15.47
C THR A 144 -4.11 -4.77 14.59
N THR A 145 -3.78 -4.99 13.33
CA THR A 145 -4.69 -5.59 12.35
C THR A 145 -4.24 -6.97 11.87
N GLY A 146 -2.94 -7.20 11.75
CA GLY A 146 -2.40 -8.47 11.24
C GLY A 146 -0.88 -8.54 11.35
N ASP A 147 -0.31 -9.46 10.59
CA ASP A 147 1.12 -9.67 10.53
C ASP A 147 1.83 -8.55 9.75
N VAL A 148 3.11 -8.36 10.04
CA VAL A 148 3.92 -7.32 9.42
C VAL A 148 5.21 -7.92 8.87
N VAL A 149 5.56 -7.55 7.64
CA VAL A 149 6.86 -7.84 7.02
C VAL A 149 7.52 -6.52 6.68
N LEU A 150 8.75 -6.32 7.12
CA LEU A 150 9.55 -5.17 6.74
C LEU A 150 10.48 -5.55 5.58
N MET A 151 10.51 -4.70 4.55
CA MET A 151 11.34 -4.91 3.37
C MET A 151 12.29 -3.73 3.18
N ALA A 152 13.58 -3.98 2.99
CA ALA A 152 14.49 -2.98 2.48
C ALA A 152 14.27 -2.82 0.96
N GLY A 153 14.26 -1.58 0.49
CA GLY A 153 14.13 -1.29 -0.95
C GLY A 153 15.40 -1.66 -1.72
N VAL A 154 15.28 -1.72 -3.03
CA VAL A 154 16.41 -2.00 -3.93
C VAL A 154 17.46 -0.87 -3.90
N PRO A 155 18.75 -1.16 -4.11
CA PRO A 155 19.76 -0.12 -4.32
C PRO A 155 19.47 0.69 -5.60
N SER A 156 19.94 1.92 -5.63
CA SER A 156 19.77 2.82 -6.78
C SER A 156 21.12 3.28 -7.33
N LYS A 157 21.19 3.56 -8.64
CA LYS A 157 22.35 4.14 -9.31
C LYS A 157 22.52 5.62 -9.06
N ILE A 158 21.45 6.31 -8.74
CA ILE A 158 21.55 7.73 -8.46
C ILE A 158 22.48 7.92 -7.28
N ASN A 159 23.63 8.53 -7.53
CA ASN A 159 24.64 8.79 -6.51
C ASN A 159 25.32 7.53 -5.94
N GLN A 160 26.10 6.82 -6.74
CA GLN A 160 26.90 5.67 -6.27
C GLN A 160 27.78 5.98 -5.05
N ALA A 161 28.25 7.23 -4.90
CA ALA A 161 28.93 7.70 -3.70
C ALA A 161 28.07 7.58 -2.42
N ALA A 162 26.74 7.40 -2.57
CA ALA A 162 25.78 7.24 -1.49
C ALA A 162 25.42 5.78 -1.19
N LEU A 163 26.08 4.77 -1.77
CA LEU A 163 25.73 3.37 -1.52
C LEU A 163 25.85 3.01 -0.03
N ALA A 164 26.88 3.49 0.64
CA ALA A 164 27.04 3.33 2.10
C ALA A 164 25.88 3.99 2.88
N TYR A 165 25.38 5.12 2.39
CA TYR A 165 24.24 5.79 2.99
C TYR A 165 22.94 5.04 2.72
N GLN A 166 22.73 4.52 1.51
CA GLN A 166 21.58 3.66 1.19
C GLN A 166 21.59 2.40 2.05
N SER A 167 22.75 1.74 2.20
CA SER A 167 22.91 0.54 3.01
C SER A 167 22.60 0.79 4.49
N SER A 168 22.81 2.02 5.00
CA SER A 168 22.47 2.35 6.39
C SER A 168 20.96 2.23 6.68
N PHE A 169 20.12 2.49 5.69
CA PHE A 169 18.65 2.28 5.83
C PHE A 169 18.30 0.79 5.78
N ALA A 170 19.00 -0.02 5.00
CA ALA A 170 18.77 -1.47 5.00
C ALA A 170 19.19 -2.09 6.35
N VAL A 171 20.32 -1.67 6.90
CA VAL A 171 20.76 -2.07 8.26
C VAL A 171 19.73 -1.62 9.29
N ALA A 172 19.31 -0.36 9.24
CA ALA A 172 18.30 0.19 10.16
C ALA A 172 16.96 -0.56 10.06
N ALA A 173 16.57 -1.02 8.87
CA ALA A 173 15.38 -1.83 8.67
C ALA A 173 15.51 -3.21 9.34
N GLY A 174 16.65 -3.87 9.18
CA GLY A 174 16.92 -5.13 9.86
C GLY A 174 16.89 -5.01 11.39
N GLU A 175 17.52 -3.96 11.94
CA GLU A 175 17.50 -3.68 13.39
C GLU A 175 16.08 -3.41 13.89
N LEU A 176 15.29 -2.64 13.13
CA LEU A 176 13.91 -2.33 13.48
C LEU A 176 13.01 -3.57 13.42
N ALA A 177 13.21 -4.43 12.42
CA ALA A 177 12.50 -5.69 12.31
C ALA A 177 12.81 -6.62 13.49
N ALA A 178 14.09 -6.77 13.84
CA ALA A 178 14.52 -7.55 15.00
C ALA A 178 13.94 -7.01 16.32
N THR A 179 13.94 -5.67 16.49
CA THR A 179 13.37 -5.03 17.69
C THR A 179 11.86 -5.30 17.84
N ASN A 180 11.16 -5.42 16.72
CA ASN A 180 9.70 -5.63 16.69
C ASN A 180 9.30 -7.10 16.59
N ASP A 181 10.26 -8.03 16.52
CA ASP A 181 10.02 -9.46 16.28
C ASP A 181 9.13 -9.70 15.05
N ILE A 182 9.54 -9.12 13.91
CA ILE A 182 8.85 -9.25 12.62
C ILE A 182 9.83 -9.71 11.54
N PRO A 183 9.36 -10.45 10.51
CA PRO A 183 10.19 -10.84 9.38
C PRO A 183 10.79 -9.64 8.65
N PHE A 184 12.04 -9.82 8.20
CA PHE A 184 12.77 -8.86 7.38
C PHE A 184 13.17 -9.46 6.04
N LEU A 185 12.83 -8.77 4.95
CA LEU A 185 13.28 -9.11 3.61
C LEU A 185 14.38 -8.13 3.19
N ASP A 186 15.62 -8.59 3.24
CA ASP A 186 16.77 -7.81 2.78
C ASP A 186 16.90 -7.84 1.26
N VAL A 187 16.03 -7.11 0.59
CA VAL A 187 16.11 -6.94 -0.87
C VAL A 187 17.33 -6.12 -1.26
N PHE A 188 17.73 -5.15 -0.43
CA PHE A 188 18.94 -4.35 -0.67
C PHE A 188 20.19 -5.22 -0.75
N GLY A 189 20.42 -6.06 0.25
CA GLY A 189 21.56 -6.96 0.28
C GLY A 189 21.49 -8.02 -0.81
N ARG A 190 20.31 -8.55 -1.12
CA ARG A 190 20.08 -9.51 -2.20
C ARG A 190 20.43 -8.94 -3.58
N PHE A 191 20.06 -7.70 -3.88
CA PHE A 191 20.38 -7.04 -5.15
C PHE A 191 21.87 -6.64 -5.24
N GLY A 192 22.53 -6.42 -4.09
CA GLY A 192 23.94 -6.07 -4.05
C GLY A 192 24.28 -4.78 -4.79
N ALA A 193 25.49 -4.71 -5.36
CA ALA A 193 25.87 -3.57 -6.20
C ALA A 193 25.09 -3.59 -7.51
N GLN A 194 24.30 -2.57 -7.75
CA GLN A 194 23.38 -2.46 -8.89
C GLN A 194 24.07 -2.54 -10.26
N GLU A 195 25.37 -2.24 -10.36
CA GLU A 195 26.13 -2.33 -11.62
C GLU A 195 26.07 -3.71 -12.27
N SER A 196 25.99 -4.77 -11.45
CA SER A 196 25.84 -6.15 -11.92
C SER A 196 24.39 -6.52 -12.30
N LEU A 197 23.42 -5.68 -11.99
CA LEU A 197 21.98 -5.97 -12.11
C LEU A 197 21.23 -4.96 -12.99
N SER A 198 21.94 -4.22 -13.85
CA SER A 198 21.32 -3.22 -14.73
C SER A 198 20.17 -3.77 -15.58
N ALA A 199 20.19 -5.07 -15.92
CA ALA A 199 19.12 -5.76 -16.63
C ALA A 199 17.81 -5.90 -15.84
N LEU A 200 17.83 -5.67 -14.51
CA LEU A 200 16.65 -5.73 -13.64
C LEU A 200 15.98 -4.37 -13.41
N TYR A 201 16.50 -3.30 -14.05
CA TYR A 201 16.01 -1.95 -13.85
C TYR A 201 15.48 -1.33 -15.16
N THR A 202 14.46 -0.50 -15.03
CA THR A 202 13.95 0.34 -16.13
C THR A 202 14.76 1.63 -16.25
N ASP A 203 15.18 2.18 -15.12
CA ASP A 203 15.99 3.40 -14.99
C ASP A 203 16.96 3.26 -13.80
N ASP A 204 17.48 4.37 -13.30
CA ASP A 204 18.47 4.36 -12.21
C ASP A 204 17.88 4.02 -10.82
N ILE A 205 16.55 3.87 -10.69
CA ILE A 205 15.88 3.65 -9.40
C ILE A 205 14.88 2.50 -9.47
N HIS A 206 14.12 2.41 -10.57
CA HIS A 206 12.94 1.55 -10.62
C HIS A 206 13.26 0.19 -11.23
N PRO A 207 13.02 -0.90 -10.51
CA PRO A 207 13.09 -2.24 -11.11
C PRO A 207 12.13 -2.37 -12.29
N ASN A 208 12.52 -3.14 -13.30
CA ASN A 208 11.62 -3.59 -14.36
C ASN A 208 10.80 -4.82 -13.89
N GLY A 209 9.99 -5.40 -14.77
CA GLY A 209 9.17 -6.56 -14.43
C GLY A 209 9.96 -7.75 -13.88
N ALA A 210 11.15 -8.03 -14.43
CA ALA A 210 12.03 -9.09 -13.91
C ALA A 210 12.61 -8.73 -12.53
N GLY A 211 12.99 -7.48 -12.33
CA GLY A 211 13.46 -6.98 -11.04
C GLY A 211 12.38 -7.05 -9.96
N TYR A 212 11.15 -6.67 -10.27
CA TYR A 212 10.04 -6.84 -9.33
C TYR A 212 9.76 -8.31 -9.03
N ALA A 213 9.78 -9.19 -10.02
CA ALA A 213 9.60 -10.63 -9.80
C ALA A 213 10.68 -11.21 -8.88
N ASP A 214 11.94 -10.83 -9.07
CA ASP A 214 13.03 -11.24 -8.18
C ASP A 214 12.85 -10.68 -6.76
N MET A 215 12.49 -9.41 -6.64
CA MET A 215 12.26 -8.71 -5.37
C MET A 215 11.17 -9.37 -4.52
N ILE A 216 10.07 -9.81 -5.13
CA ILE A 216 8.93 -10.39 -4.41
C ILE A 216 9.03 -11.91 -4.21
N SER A 217 9.93 -12.60 -4.91
CA SER A 217 10.09 -14.06 -4.81
C SER A 217 10.27 -14.57 -3.36
N PRO A 218 11.08 -13.94 -2.50
CA PRO A 218 11.18 -14.34 -1.09
C PRO A 218 9.87 -14.12 -0.30
N LEU A 219 9.11 -13.07 -0.62
CA LEU A 219 7.82 -12.81 0.01
C LEU A 219 6.80 -13.89 -0.35
N TYR A 220 6.76 -14.33 -1.61
CA TYR A 220 5.90 -15.43 -2.04
C TYR A 220 6.19 -16.70 -1.23
N ASN A 221 7.46 -17.06 -1.07
CA ASN A 221 7.86 -18.22 -0.27
C ASN A 221 7.45 -18.07 1.20
N LEU A 222 7.56 -16.88 1.77
CA LEU A 222 7.14 -16.60 3.16
C LEU A 222 5.63 -16.82 3.32
N ILE A 223 4.81 -16.24 2.45
CA ILE A 223 3.33 -16.33 2.52
C ILE A 223 2.85 -17.77 2.29
N THR A 224 3.49 -18.55 1.43
CA THR A 224 3.06 -19.93 1.13
C THR A 224 3.44 -20.93 2.21
N GLN A 225 4.27 -20.54 3.18
CA GLN A 225 4.66 -21.37 4.33
C GLN A 225 3.89 -21.04 5.62
N MET A 226 3.11 -19.97 5.61
CA MET A 226 2.19 -19.58 6.69
C MET A 226 0.84 -20.33 6.56
#